data_4634bf9587df778c803cd994a30914bf
#
_entry.id   4634bf9587df778c803cd994a30914bf
#
_cell.length_a   1.000
_cell.length_b   1.000
_cell.length_c   1.000
_cell.angle_alpha   90.00
_cell.angle_beta   90.00
_cell.angle_gamma   90.00
#
_symmetry.space_group_name_H-M   'P 1'
#
loop_
_entity.id
_entity.type
_entity.pdbx_description
1 polymer ?
#
loop_
_entity_poly.entity_id
_entity_poly.type
_entity_poly.pdbx_seq_one_letter_code
_entity_poly.pdbx_strand_id
1 'polypeptide(L)'
;MVERSDTGLVRGQNEDSVLADARHGLAILADGMGGYNAGEVASRMATTLLAKGLNAAFSSTAAHRIESSTGQPFGVRCLIEQIEAVNSAIYRAAEDEERFGGMGTTLVASVFCDDQVIVAHVGDSRLYRLRGDEFVALTRDHSLLQEQIDSGLITPEEARFSTNRNLVTRAVGVDAEVDVEIHVHQVRPGDLYLLCSDGLYDMVEEADIRQVLLTLGDNLEVLANHLVQMANDNGGEDNVSVVLIRVLREFPAAAGGWSRFWSWHV
;
A
#
# COMPACT_ATOMS: atom_id res chain seq x y z
N MET A 1 -9.07 7.30 -8.77
CA MET A 1 -8.33 7.07 -7.52
C MET A 1 -8.61 8.21 -6.57
N VAL A 2 -8.71 7.95 -5.29
CA VAL A 2 -8.91 8.92 -4.21
C VAL A 2 -8.05 8.48 -3.03
N GLU A 3 -7.46 9.43 -2.33
CA GLU A 3 -6.70 9.19 -1.10
C GLU A 3 -7.25 10.04 0.05
N ARG A 4 -7.15 9.51 1.27
CA ARG A 4 -7.49 10.23 2.49
C ARG A 4 -6.58 9.74 3.61
N SER A 5 -6.12 10.68 4.43
CA SER A 5 -5.31 10.40 5.62
C SER A 5 -5.76 11.32 6.74
N ASP A 6 -5.81 10.80 7.97
CA ASP A 6 -6.23 11.51 9.17
C ASP A 6 -5.34 11.09 10.35
N THR A 7 -5.08 12.00 11.26
CA THR A 7 -4.21 11.76 12.44
C THR A 7 -4.83 10.79 13.45
N GLY A 8 -6.15 10.56 13.36
CA GLY A 8 -6.88 9.89 14.42
C GLY A 8 -7.17 10.83 15.60
N LEU A 9 -7.66 10.26 16.69
CA LEU A 9 -8.09 11.03 17.86
C LEU A 9 -7.08 10.99 19.02
N VAL A 10 -6.14 10.05 18.99
CA VAL A 10 -5.18 9.79 20.08
C VAL A 10 -3.78 10.24 19.73
N ARG A 11 -3.35 10.08 18.50
CA ARG A 11 -2.00 10.46 18.05
C ARG A 11 -1.87 11.98 17.94
N GLY A 12 -0.69 12.51 18.28
CA GLY A 12 -0.39 13.94 18.15
C GLY A 12 0.04 14.37 16.75
N GLN A 13 0.46 13.42 15.92
CA GLN A 13 0.98 13.64 14.57
C GLN A 13 0.52 12.52 13.64
N ASN A 14 0.50 12.82 12.35
CA ASN A 14 0.23 11.83 11.32
C ASN A 14 1.56 11.39 10.70
N GLU A 15 1.93 10.14 10.93
CA GLU A 15 3.15 9.50 10.40
C GLU A 15 2.86 8.66 9.14
N ASP A 16 1.60 8.57 8.73
CA ASP A 16 1.21 7.97 7.45
C ASP A 16 1.53 8.87 6.26
N SER A 17 1.82 8.27 5.13
CA SER A 17 1.98 8.97 3.86
C SER A 17 1.31 8.19 2.73
N VAL A 18 0.50 8.87 1.93
CA VAL A 18 -0.25 8.27 0.81
C VAL A 18 0.02 9.01 -0.49
N LEU A 19 -0.08 8.29 -1.61
CA LEU A 19 0.03 8.84 -2.95
C LEU A 19 -0.87 8.07 -3.91
N ALA A 20 -1.74 8.78 -4.63
CA ALA A 20 -2.57 8.25 -5.70
C ALA A 20 -2.31 8.99 -7.02
N ASP A 21 -1.62 8.34 -7.95
CA ASP A 21 -1.35 8.89 -9.28
C ASP A 21 -2.11 8.10 -10.35
N ALA A 22 -3.32 8.56 -10.65
CA ALA A 22 -4.18 7.93 -11.65
C ALA A 22 -3.59 7.99 -13.07
N ARG A 23 -2.68 8.93 -13.38
CA ARG A 23 -2.07 9.07 -14.71
C ARG A 23 -1.10 7.93 -15.01
N HIS A 24 -0.37 7.50 -13.99
CA HIS A 24 0.62 6.45 -14.10
C HIS A 24 0.10 5.10 -13.57
N GLY A 25 -1.15 5.05 -13.08
CA GLY A 25 -1.73 3.85 -12.49
C GLY A 25 -1.03 3.43 -11.20
N LEU A 26 -0.51 4.40 -10.42
CA LEU A 26 0.29 4.16 -9.23
C LEU A 26 -0.49 4.56 -7.97
N ALA A 27 -0.49 3.69 -6.97
CA ALA A 27 -0.93 4.02 -5.62
C ALA A 27 0.07 3.47 -4.60
N ILE A 28 0.40 4.28 -3.60
CA ILE A 28 1.36 3.95 -2.55
C ILE A 28 0.76 4.39 -1.21
N LEU A 29 0.94 3.56 -0.18
CA LEU A 29 0.67 3.90 1.21
C LEU A 29 1.86 3.42 2.05
N ALA A 30 2.28 4.23 2.99
CA ALA A 30 3.37 3.97 3.91
C ALA A 30 2.96 4.48 5.30
N ASP A 31 3.06 3.61 6.31
CA ASP A 31 2.79 3.89 7.72
C ASP A 31 4.13 3.98 8.44
N GLY A 32 4.42 5.16 8.95
CA GLY A 32 5.71 5.51 9.51
C GLY A 32 5.83 5.14 10.98
N MET A 33 6.96 4.56 11.35
CA MET A 33 7.28 4.23 12.74
C MET A 33 8.61 4.85 13.15
N GLY A 34 8.68 5.30 14.42
CA GLY A 34 9.91 5.87 14.98
C GLY A 34 9.64 6.84 16.12
N GLY A 35 10.72 7.30 16.80
CA GLY A 35 10.61 8.33 17.84
C GLY A 35 10.58 9.74 17.23
N TYR A 36 9.95 10.69 17.92
CA TYR A 36 9.88 12.11 17.52
C TYR A 36 9.44 12.37 16.10
N ASN A 37 9.04 12.49 15.24
CA ASN A 37 8.75 12.73 13.82
C ASN A 37 9.54 11.83 12.87
N ALA A 38 10.24 10.83 13.37
CA ALA A 38 11.07 9.99 12.52
C ALA A 38 10.21 9.11 11.58
N GLY A 39 9.05 8.63 12.06
CA GLY A 39 8.07 7.90 11.25
C GLY A 39 7.53 8.72 10.10
N GLU A 40 7.13 9.99 10.33
CA GLU A 40 6.67 10.90 9.27
C GLU A 40 7.74 11.09 8.18
N VAL A 41 9.01 11.20 8.57
CA VAL A 41 10.10 11.35 7.61
C VAL A 41 10.28 10.08 6.79
N ALA A 42 10.26 8.91 7.43
CA ALA A 42 10.42 7.61 6.75
C ALA A 42 9.28 7.36 5.74
N SER A 43 8.03 7.51 6.13
CA SER A 43 6.87 7.28 5.27
C SER A 43 6.82 8.25 4.08
N ARG A 44 7.14 9.54 4.30
CA ARG A 44 7.23 10.55 3.22
C ARG A 44 8.39 10.30 2.27
N MET A 45 9.55 9.87 2.80
CA MET A 45 10.67 9.43 1.95
C MET A 45 10.25 8.24 1.09
N ALA A 46 9.60 7.23 1.69
CA ALA A 46 9.16 6.04 0.99
C ALA A 46 8.22 6.39 -0.17
N THR A 47 7.13 7.10 0.07
CA THR A 47 6.15 7.46 -0.96
C THR A 47 6.76 8.34 -2.05
N THR A 48 7.55 9.35 -1.68
CA THR A 48 8.12 10.32 -2.62
C THR A 48 9.20 9.71 -3.50
N LEU A 49 10.16 8.99 -2.90
CA LEU A 49 11.28 8.40 -3.64
C LEU A 49 10.81 7.27 -4.53
N LEU A 50 9.90 6.41 -4.03
CA LEU A 50 9.35 5.32 -4.83
C LEU A 50 8.59 5.85 -6.04
N ALA A 51 7.68 6.80 -5.85
CA ALA A 51 6.92 7.40 -6.96
C ALA A 51 7.85 8.05 -8.00
N LYS A 52 8.86 8.79 -7.55
CA LYS A 52 9.86 9.43 -8.44
C LYS A 52 10.65 8.39 -9.24
N GLY A 53 11.13 7.33 -8.57
CA GLY A 53 11.90 6.25 -9.20
C GLY A 53 11.10 5.49 -10.23
N LEU A 54 9.86 5.08 -9.89
CA LEU A 54 8.95 4.37 -10.79
C LEU A 54 8.58 5.23 -12.00
N ASN A 55 8.21 6.49 -11.80
CA ASN A 55 7.88 7.41 -12.89
C ASN A 55 9.07 7.61 -13.86
N ALA A 56 10.28 7.72 -13.34
CA ALA A 56 11.48 7.81 -14.16
C ALA A 56 11.72 6.52 -14.96
N ALA A 57 11.60 5.36 -14.35
CA ALA A 57 11.79 4.07 -15.00
C ALA A 57 10.71 3.80 -16.08
N PHE A 58 9.43 4.04 -15.75
CA PHE A 58 8.32 3.79 -16.67
C PHE A 58 8.23 4.82 -17.81
N SER A 59 8.89 5.96 -17.70
CA SER A 59 9.04 6.89 -18.82
C SER A 59 9.86 6.32 -19.98
N SER A 60 10.78 5.38 -19.69
CA SER A 60 11.67 4.75 -20.67
C SER A 60 11.21 3.35 -21.09
N THR A 61 10.59 2.60 -20.19
CA THR A 61 10.18 1.21 -20.41
C THR A 61 8.81 0.99 -19.78
N ALA A 62 7.85 0.50 -20.56
CA ALA A 62 6.51 0.23 -20.05
C ALA A 62 6.52 -0.89 -18.99
N ALA A 63 5.78 -0.70 -17.88
CA ALA A 63 5.76 -1.63 -16.76
C ALA A 63 5.33 -3.06 -17.15
N HIS A 64 4.40 -3.20 -18.12
CA HIS A 64 3.91 -4.49 -18.62
C HIS A 64 4.87 -5.22 -19.56
N ARG A 65 5.98 -4.60 -20.00
CA ARG A 65 6.92 -5.24 -20.92
C ARG A 65 7.52 -6.49 -20.28
N ILE A 66 7.31 -7.64 -20.93
CA ILE A 66 7.91 -8.90 -20.46
C ILE A 66 9.42 -8.91 -20.71
N GLU A 67 10.17 -9.17 -19.68
CA GLU A 67 11.63 -9.31 -19.75
C GLU A 67 12.00 -10.73 -20.19
N SER A 68 12.85 -10.83 -21.21
CA SER A 68 13.29 -12.12 -21.76
C SER A 68 14.12 -12.97 -20.79
N SER A 69 14.74 -12.33 -19.80
CA SER A 69 15.58 -13.01 -18.79
C SER A 69 14.77 -13.70 -17.70
N THR A 70 13.64 -13.13 -17.29
CA THR A 70 12.83 -13.60 -16.15
C THR A 70 11.47 -14.13 -16.57
N GLY A 71 10.97 -13.76 -17.76
CA GLY A 71 9.60 -14.01 -18.19
C GLY A 71 8.54 -13.21 -17.43
N GLN A 72 8.95 -12.23 -16.62
CA GLN A 72 8.06 -11.39 -15.81
C GLN A 72 7.92 -9.98 -16.38
N PRO A 73 6.87 -9.23 -16.01
CA PRO A 73 6.76 -7.81 -16.35
C PRO A 73 7.91 -7.00 -15.77
N PHE A 74 8.44 -6.05 -16.55
CA PHE A 74 9.47 -5.10 -16.12
C PHE A 74 9.10 -4.39 -14.81
N GLY A 75 7.82 -4.10 -14.60
CA GLY A 75 7.31 -3.45 -13.40
C GLY A 75 7.60 -4.24 -12.11
N VAL A 76 7.65 -5.58 -12.18
CA VAL A 76 7.99 -6.44 -11.03
C VAL A 76 9.42 -6.16 -10.58
N ARG A 77 10.39 -6.27 -11.48
CA ARG A 77 11.79 -5.98 -11.15
C ARG A 77 11.98 -4.52 -10.73
N CYS A 78 11.36 -3.61 -11.46
CA CYS A 78 11.46 -2.18 -11.18
C CYS A 78 10.95 -1.84 -9.76
N LEU A 79 9.81 -2.41 -9.33
CA LEU A 79 9.30 -2.21 -7.96
C LEU A 79 10.29 -2.72 -6.92
N ILE A 80 10.84 -3.92 -7.08
CA ILE A 80 11.84 -4.46 -6.15
C ILE A 80 13.06 -3.53 -6.06
N GLU A 81 13.69 -3.21 -7.20
CA GLU A 81 14.88 -2.35 -7.25
C GLU A 81 14.64 -0.94 -6.65
N GLN A 82 13.46 -0.37 -6.89
CA GLN A 82 13.13 0.95 -6.34
C GLN A 82 12.83 0.89 -4.84
N ILE A 83 12.17 -0.16 -4.34
CA ILE A 83 11.94 -0.34 -2.90
C ILE A 83 13.26 -0.59 -2.16
N GLU A 84 14.17 -1.39 -2.71
CA GLU A 84 15.52 -1.59 -2.17
C GLU A 84 16.31 -0.27 -2.12
N ALA A 85 16.20 0.57 -3.17
CA ALA A 85 16.83 1.88 -3.19
C ALA A 85 16.24 2.84 -2.14
N VAL A 86 14.92 2.80 -1.96
CA VAL A 86 14.20 3.55 -0.90
C VAL A 86 14.65 3.08 0.48
N ASN A 87 14.69 1.75 0.71
CA ASN A 87 15.19 1.17 1.94
C ASN A 87 16.59 1.68 2.29
N SER A 88 17.50 1.59 1.33
CA SER A 88 18.87 2.07 1.50
C SER A 88 18.94 3.57 1.82
N ALA A 89 18.03 4.38 1.24
CA ALA A 89 18.00 5.82 1.49
C ALA A 89 17.50 6.14 2.92
N ILE A 90 16.44 5.46 3.38
CA ILE A 90 15.89 5.64 4.73
C ILE A 90 16.88 5.12 5.78
N TYR A 91 17.43 3.91 5.59
CA TYR A 91 18.41 3.31 6.48
C TYR A 91 19.63 4.23 6.69
N ARG A 92 20.20 4.78 5.60
CA ARG A 92 21.32 5.71 5.71
C ARG A 92 20.96 7.01 6.42
N ALA A 93 19.78 7.56 6.13
CA ALA A 93 19.33 8.78 6.82
C ALA A 93 19.15 8.56 8.34
N ALA A 94 18.73 7.34 8.75
CA ALA A 94 18.65 6.95 10.14
C ALA A 94 20.03 6.82 10.81
N GLU A 95 21.04 6.30 10.09
CA GLU A 95 22.40 6.18 10.56
C GLU A 95 23.14 7.55 10.63
N ASP A 96 22.86 8.45 9.67
CA ASP A 96 23.55 9.74 9.57
C ASP A 96 23.06 10.77 10.61
N GLU A 97 21.80 10.66 11.08
CA GLU A 97 21.20 11.61 12.02
C GLU A 97 20.57 10.89 13.23
N GLU A 98 21.17 11.07 14.42
CA GLU A 98 20.74 10.43 15.68
C GLU A 98 19.23 10.63 15.97
N ARG A 99 18.66 11.77 15.60
CA ARG A 99 17.21 12.05 15.77
C ARG A 99 16.30 11.15 14.91
N PHE A 100 16.84 10.51 13.89
CA PHE A 100 16.15 9.57 13.01
C PHE A 100 16.50 8.11 13.32
N GLY A 101 17.29 7.87 14.36
CA GLY A 101 17.71 6.53 14.77
C GLY A 101 16.52 5.58 14.94
N GLY A 102 16.54 4.47 14.20
CA GLY A 102 15.48 3.46 14.24
C GLY A 102 14.18 3.85 13.52
N MET A 103 14.20 4.89 12.67
CA MET A 103 13.04 5.18 11.81
C MET A 103 12.82 4.08 10.78
N GLY A 104 11.58 3.80 10.49
CA GLY A 104 11.15 2.88 9.45
C GLY A 104 9.74 3.17 9.01
N THR A 105 9.27 2.40 8.06
CA THR A 105 7.90 2.51 7.59
C THR A 105 7.44 1.18 7.00
N THR A 106 6.14 0.89 7.10
CA THR A 106 5.51 -0.08 6.21
C THR A 106 5.50 0.47 4.80
N LEU A 107 5.19 -0.37 3.83
CA LEU A 107 4.96 0.04 2.46
C LEU A 107 3.99 -0.92 1.78
N VAL A 108 2.95 -0.39 1.17
CA VAL A 108 2.15 -1.10 0.18
C VAL A 108 2.05 -0.25 -1.08
N ALA A 109 2.45 -0.82 -2.21
CA ALA A 109 2.47 -0.15 -3.51
C ALA A 109 1.77 -0.98 -4.57
N SER A 110 1.02 -0.34 -5.46
CA SER A 110 0.34 -0.99 -6.59
C SER A 110 0.58 -0.24 -7.89
N VAL A 111 0.91 -1.00 -8.96
CA VAL A 111 1.08 -0.49 -10.32
C VAL A 111 0.08 -1.16 -11.24
N PHE A 112 -0.85 -0.40 -11.76
CA PHE A 112 -1.88 -0.86 -12.70
C PHE A 112 -1.39 -0.72 -14.14
N CYS A 113 -1.22 -1.82 -14.84
CA CYS A 113 -0.77 -1.86 -16.24
C CYS A 113 -1.27 -3.13 -16.95
N ASP A 114 -1.66 -3.02 -18.22
CA ASP A 114 -2.03 -4.15 -19.09
C ASP A 114 -3.07 -5.09 -18.48
N ASP A 115 -4.18 -4.54 -17.99
CA ASP A 115 -5.24 -5.27 -17.26
C ASP A 115 -4.74 -6.10 -16.07
N GLN A 116 -3.60 -5.72 -15.52
CA GLN A 116 -2.99 -6.31 -14.34
C GLN A 116 -2.71 -5.24 -13.28
N VAL A 117 -2.58 -5.68 -12.04
CA VAL A 117 -1.99 -4.92 -10.95
C VAL A 117 -0.80 -5.68 -10.39
N ILE A 118 0.35 -5.02 -10.33
CA ILE A 118 1.54 -5.49 -9.63
C ILE A 118 1.46 -4.88 -8.23
N VAL A 119 1.46 -5.73 -7.21
CA VAL A 119 1.38 -5.36 -5.79
C VAL A 119 2.70 -5.71 -5.13
N ALA A 120 3.32 -4.74 -4.48
CA ALA A 120 4.51 -4.96 -3.65
C ALA A 120 4.23 -4.45 -2.24
N HIS A 121 4.64 -5.19 -1.20
CA HIS A 121 4.48 -4.72 0.17
C HIS A 121 5.61 -5.18 1.09
N VAL A 122 5.79 -4.41 2.17
CA VAL A 122 6.64 -4.68 3.33
C VAL A 122 5.90 -4.13 4.55
N GLY A 123 5.70 -4.97 5.57
CA GLY A 123 4.95 -4.59 6.77
C GLY A 123 3.53 -5.14 6.76
N ASP A 124 2.64 -4.49 7.48
CA ASP A 124 1.27 -4.91 7.75
C ASP A 124 0.20 -3.96 7.19
N SER A 125 0.59 -2.87 6.51
CA SER A 125 -0.35 -2.13 5.67
C SER A 125 -0.90 -3.02 4.56
N ARG A 126 -2.21 -2.96 4.32
CA ARG A 126 -2.91 -3.95 3.50
C ARG A 126 -3.42 -3.38 2.19
N LEU A 127 -3.53 -4.26 1.19
CA LEU A 127 -4.26 -4.02 -0.06
C LEU A 127 -5.37 -5.06 -0.20
N TYR A 128 -6.60 -4.58 -0.32
CA TYR A 128 -7.80 -5.40 -0.55
C TYR A 128 -8.33 -5.19 -1.95
N ARG A 129 -9.02 -6.22 -2.46
CA ARG A 129 -9.82 -6.15 -3.69
C ARG A 129 -11.27 -6.56 -3.40
N LEU A 130 -12.22 -5.74 -3.83
CA LEU A 130 -13.63 -6.09 -3.95
C LEU A 130 -13.96 -6.33 -5.43
N ARG A 131 -14.40 -7.55 -5.76
CA ARG A 131 -14.87 -7.97 -7.08
C ARG A 131 -16.23 -8.62 -6.98
N GLY A 132 -17.27 -7.97 -7.47
CA GLY A 132 -18.64 -8.36 -7.13
C GLY A 132 -18.83 -8.33 -5.63
N ASP A 133 -19.18 -9.48 -5.03
CA ASP A 133 -19.35 -9.63 -3.58
C ASP A 133 -18.10 -10.19 -2.87
N GLU A 134 -17.07 -10.57 -3.61
CA GLU A 134 -15.83 -11.13 -3.07
C GLU A 134 -14.90 -10.01 -2.60
N PHE A 135 -14.64 -9.95 -1.29
CA PHE A 135 -13.67 -9.04 -0.66
C PHE A 135 -12.52 -9.86 -0.10
N VAL A 136 -11.31 -9.61 -0.61
CA VAL A 136 -10.11 -10.39 -0.27
C VAL A 136 -8.90 -9.47 -0.07
N ALA A 137 -8.07 -9.78 0.93
CA ALA A 137 -6.74 -9.21 1.05
C ALA A 137 -5.82 -9.78 -0.04
N LEU A 138 -5.06 -8.93 -0.70
CA LEU A 138 -4.04 -9.30 -1.69
C LEU A 138 -2.63 -9.24 -1.11
N THR A 139 -2.48 -8.70 0.09
CA THR A 139 -1.25 -8.69 0.89
C THR A 139 -1.41 -9.61 2.08
N ARG A 140 -0.29 -10.04 2.63
CA ARG A 140 -0.23 -10.81 3.87
C ARG A 140 0.68 -10.10 4.85
N ASP A 141 0.21 -9.85 6.06
CA ASP A 141 0.93 -9.03 7.02
C ASP A 141 2.29 -9.64 7.40
N HIS A 142 3.32 -8.83 7.36
CA HIS A 142 4.60 -9.15 7.97
C HIS A 142 4.55 -8.74 9.46
N SER A 143 3.81 -9.51 10.24
CA SER A 143 3.63 -9.30 11.69
C SER A 143 3.86 -10.57 12.47
N LEU A 144 4.30 -10.43 13.72
CA LEU A 144 4.48 -11.59 14.62
C LEU A 144 3.19 -12.39 14.75
N LEU A 145 2.05 -11.71 14.77
CA LEU A 145 0.73 -12.34 14.87
C LEU A 145 0.45 -13.24 13.66
N GLN A 146 0.72 -12.74 12.46
CA GLN A 146 0.53 -13.51 11.23
C GLN A 146 1.48 -14.72 11.19
N GLU A 147 2.73 -14.57 11.60
CA GLU A 147 3.70 -15.68 11.68
C GLU A 147 3.24 -16.77 12.66
N GLN A 148 2.63 -16.39 13.78
CA GLN A 148 2.06 -17.33 14.74
C GLN A 148 0.84 -18.10 14.18
N ILE A 149 -0.02 -17.42 13.42
CA ILE A 149 -1.13 -18.06 12.70
C ILE A 149 -0.60 -19.08 11.68
N ASP A 150 0.38 -18.67 10.89
CA ASP A 150 0.97 -19.47 9.81
C ASP A 150 1.67 -20.72 10.31
N SER A 151 2.34 -20.61 11.45
CA SER A 151 2.98 -21.75 12.12
C SER A 151 2.00 -22.63 12.90
N GLY A 152 0.71 -22.25 12.95
CA GLY A 152 -0.32 -22.98 13.69
C GLY A 152 -0.20 -22.89 15.20
N LEU A 153 0.55 -21.90 15.71
CA LEU A 153 0.69 -21.65 17.16
C LEU A 153 -0.58 -21.05 17.75
N ILE A 154 -1.29 -20.25 16.98
CA ILE A 154 -2.59 -19.69 17.35
C ILE A 154 -3.57 -19.78 16.17
N THR A 155 -4.87 -19.81 16.48
CA THR A 155 -5.92 -19.71 15.46
C THR A 155 -6.20 -18.25 15.10
N PRO A 156 -6.81 -17.96 13.93
CA PRO A 156 -7.26 -16.61 13.59
C PRO A 156 -8.23 -16.02 14.62
N GLU A 157 -9.04 -16.87 15.26
CA GLU A 157 -9.97 -16.46 16.31
C GLU A 157 -9.24 -16.02 17.58
N GLU A 158 -8.19 -16.73 17.98
CA GLU A 158 -7.34 -16.38 19.14
C GLU A 158 -6.53 -15.11 18.88
N ALA A 159 -6.11 -14.90 17.63
CA ALA A 159 -5.36 -13.74 17.20
C ALA A 159 -6.08 -12.40 17.48
N ARG A 160 -7.41 -12.39 17.38
CA ARG A 160 -8.24 -11.19 17.65
C ARG A 160 -8.10 -10.66 19.08
N PHE A 161 -7.70 -11.50 20.02
CA PHE A 161 -7.52 -11.16 21.44
C PHE A 161 -6.04 -10.97 21.82
N SER A 162 -5.13 -11.06 20.85
CA SER A 162 -3.70 -10.90 21.11
C SER A 162 -3.36 -9.44 21.41
N THR A 163 -2.47 -9.26 22.38
CA THR A 163 -1.88 -7.94 22.71
C THR A 163 -0.71 -7.56 21.81
N ASN A 164 -0.26 -8.49 20.95
CA ASN A 164 0.93 -8.33 20.12
C ASN A 164 0.58 -8.08 18.64
N ARG A 165 -0.62 -7.58 18.35
CA ARG A 165 -1.10 -7.40 17.00
C ARG A 165 -0.31 -6.36 16.18
N ASN A 166 0.27 -5.35 16.84
CA ASN A 166 1.02 -4.25 16.19
C ASN A 166 2.53 -4.50 16.12
N LEU A 167 2.99 -5.76 16.25
CA LEU A 167 4.42 -6.08 16.13
C LEU A 167 4.77 -6.48 14.70
N VAL A 168 5.19 -5.48 13.94
CA VAL A 168 5.68 -5.65 12.58
C VAL A 168 7.04 -6.36 12.58
N THR A 169 7.20 -7.38 11.75
CA THR A 169 8.44 -8.17 11.63
C THR A 169 9.33 -7.75 10.47
N ARG A 170 8.80 -6.95 9.53
CA ARG A 170 9.55 -6.41 8.38
C ARG A 170 9.11 -4.98 8.10
N ALA A 171 10.07 -4.07 7.95
CA ALA A 171 9.81 -2.67 7.62
C ALA A 171 10.90 -2.11 6.70
N VAL A 172 10.55 -1.10 5.92
CA VAL A 172 11.49 -0.37 5.07
C VAL A 172 12.29 0.61 5.91
N GLY A 173 13.62 0.58 5.79
CA GLY A 173 14.53 1.52 6.45
C GLY A 173 15.07 1.08 7.81
N VAL A 174 14.58 -0.04 8.37
CA VAL A 174 15.04 -0.56 9.68
C VAL A 174 16.32 -1.36 9.53
N ASP A 175 16.41 -2.20 8.51
CA ASP A 175 17.57 -3.03 8.23
C ASP A 175 18.26 -2.60 6.93
N ALA A 176 19.54 -2.96 6.78
CA ALA A 176 20.33 -2.64 5.57
C ALA A 176 19.74 -3.26 4.28
N GLU A 177 19.11 -4.41 4.39
CA GLU A 177 18.42 -5.14 3.32
C GLU A 177 16.93 -5.27 3.65
N VAL A 178 16.09 -5.29 2.64
CA VAL A 178 14.64 -5.46 2.78
C VAL A 178 14.14 -6.61 1.90
N ASP A 179 13.31 -7.47 2.45
CA ASP A 179 12.64 -8.56 1.73
C ASP A 179 11.25 -8.09 1.27
N VAL A 180 11.11 -7.86 -0.04
CA VAL A 180 9.89 -7.32 -0.66
C VAL A 180 9.02 -8.47 -1.13
N GLU A 181 7.80 -8.57 -0.61
CA GLU A 181 6.81 -9.49 -1.16
C GLU A 181 6.10 -8.85 -2.36
N ILE A 182 6.01 -9.58 -3.48
CA ILE A 182 5.44 -9.05 -4.71
C ILE A 182 4.56 -10.08 -5.43
N HIS A 183 3.38 -9.62 -5.90
CA HIS A 183 2.40 -10.42 -6.60
C HIS A 183 1.83 -9.69 -7.81
N VAL A 184 1.35 -10.45 -8.80
CA VAL A 184 0.68 -9.92 -9.99
C VAL A 184 -0.72 -10.51 -10.07
N HIS A 185 -1.74 -9.66 -10.16
CA HIS A 185 -3.13 -10.08 -10.23
C HIS A 185 -3.81 -9.52 -11.48
N GLN A 186 -4.77 -10.28 -12.02
CA GLN A 186 -5.63 -9.81 -13.11
C GLN A 186 -6.66 -8.81 -12.58
N VAL A 187 -6.82 -7.72 -13.30
CA VAL A 187 -7.77 -6.64 -13.03
C VAL A 187 -8.97 -6.78 -13.95
N ARG A 188 -10.16 -6.41 -13.48
CA ARG A 188 -11.40 -6.39 -14.27
C ARG A 188 -12.13 -5.07 -14.08
N PRO A 189 -12.85 -4.61 -15.10
CA PRO A 189 -13.77 -3.49 -14.93
C PRO A 189 -14.77 -3.75 -13.79
N GLY A 190 -14.97 -2.74 -12.95
CA GLY A 190 -15.81 -2.84 -11.76
C GLY A 190 -15.05 -3.22 -10.48
N ASP A 191 -13.81 -3.72 -10.57
CA ASP A 191 -12.99 -3.96 -9.38
C ASP A 191 -12.80 -2.66 -8.58
N LEU A 192 -12.87 -2.80 -7.26
CA LEU A 192 -12.54 -1.75 -6.31
C LEU A 192 -11.39 -2.23 -5.43
N TYR A 193 -10.31 -1.45 -5.38
CA TYR A 193 -9.16 -1.73 -4.52
C TYR A 193 -9.10 -0.71 -3.39
N LEU A 194 -8.68 -1.19 -2.21
CA LEU A 194 -8.45 -0.40 -1.01
C LEU A 194 -7.06 -0.70 -0.46
N LEU A 195 -6.18 0.31 -0.43
CA LEU A 195 -4.97 0.29 0.39
C LEU A 195 -5.32 0.96 1.72
N CYS A 196 -4.84 0.43 2.84
CA CYS A 196 -5.05 1.06 4.15
C CYS A 196 -3.90 0.75 5.12
N SER A 197 -3.67 1.68 6.08
CA SER A 197 -2.87 1.44 7.26
C SER A 197 -3.67 0.67 8.33
N ASP A 198 -2.99 0.24 9.39
CA ASP A 198 -3.58 -0.53 10.50
C ASP A 198 -4.67 0.26 11.25
N GLY A 199 -4.56 1.58 11.33
CA GLY A 199 -5.58 2.42 11.94
C GLY A 199 -6.98 2.30 11.33
N LEU A 200 -7.13 1.70 10.13
CA LEU A 200 -8.43 1.35 9.60
C LEU A 200 -8.89 -0.03 10.12
N TYR A 201 -8.13 -1.09 9.84
CA TYR A 201 -8.59 -2.46 10.08
C TYR A 201 -8.49 -2.89 11.56
N ASP A 202 -7.75 -2.16 12.39
CA ASP A 202 -7.76 -2.34 13.84
C ASP A 202 -8.99 -1.74 14.49
N MET A 203 -9.57 -0.70 13.88
CA MET A 203 -10.76 -0.02 14.38
C MET A 203 -12.06 -0.50 13.72
N VAL A 204 -12.01 -1.05 12.50
CA VAL A 204 -13.19 -1.43 11.72
C VAL A 204 -13.08 -2.88 11.25
N GLU A 205 -14.04 -3.71 11.60
CA GLU A 205 -14.06 -5.12 11.17
C GLU A 205 -14.14 -5.23 9.63
N GLU A 206 -13.44 -6.21 9.06
CA GLU A 206 -13.42 -6.43 7.60
C GLU A 206 -14.82 -6.60 6.98
N ALA A 207 -15.75 -7.17 7.72
CA ALA A 207 -17.15 -7.33 7.29
C ALA A 207 -17.83 -5.97 7.10
N ASP A 208 -17.57 -5.02 7.99
CA ASP A 208 -18.12 -3.67 7.92
C ASP A 208 -17.44 -2.86 6.82
N ILE A 209 -16.10 -2.97 6.67
CA ILE A 209 -15.37 -2.40 5.53
C ILE A 209 -15.99 -2.88 4.22
N ARG A 210 -16.16 -4.20 4.05
CA ARG A 210 -16.79 -4.79 2.87
C ARG A 210 -18.19 -4.22 2.61
N GLN A 211 -19.03 -4.12 3.66
CA GLN A 211 -20.40 -3.62 3.54
C GLN A 211 -20.40 -2.15 3.05
N VAL A 212 -19.51 -1.33 3.56
CA VAL A 212 -19.40 0.08 3.16
C VAL A 212 -18.87 0.20 1.73
N LEU A 213 -17.88 -0.60 1.33
CA LEU A 213 -17.38 -0.65 -0.05
C LEU A 213 -18.48 -1.00 -1.05
N LEU A 214 -19.36 -1.96 -0.71
CA LEU A 214 -20.51 -2.35 -1.54
C LEU A 214 -21.56 -1.24 -1.64
N THR A 215 -21.78 -0.51 -0.56
CA THR A 215 -22.86 0.48 -0.46
C THR A 215 -22.49 1.83 -1.07
N LEU A 216 -21.26 2.31 -0.82
CA LEU A 216 -20.79 3.65 -1.18
C LEU A 216 -19.77 3.65 -2.33
N GLY A 217 -19.41 2.47 -2.84
CA GLY A 217 -18.30 2.32 -3.78
C GLY A 217 -18.42 3.12 -5.08
N ASP A 218 -19.60 3.62 -5.44
CA ASP A 218 -19.77 4.46 -6.62
C ASP A 218 -19.22 5.88 -6.47
N ASN A 219 -19.05 6.35 -5.22
CA ASN A 219 -18.47 7.65 -4.92
C ASN A 219 -17.25 7.48 -3.99
N LEU A 220 -16.05 7.41 -4.58
CA LEU A 220 -14.81 7.16 -3.85
C LEU A 220 -14.49 8.25 -2.80
N GLU A 221 -14.86 9.52 -3.04
CA GLU A 221 -14.64 10.60 -2.07
C GLU A 221 -15.49 10.41 -0.82
N VAL A 222 -16.78 10.10 -1.00
CA VAL A 222 -17.68 9.82 0.12
C VAL A 222 -17.24 8.56 0.84
N LEU A 223 -16.85 7.53 0.10
CA LEU A 223 -16.37 6.27 0.66
C LEU A 223 -15.11 6.46 1.49
N ALA A 224 -14.09 7.18 0.98
CA ALA A 224 -12.85 7.42 1.71
C ALA A 224 -13.10 8.18 3.03
N ASN A 225 -13.90 9.25 2.95
CA ASN A 225 -14.27 10.00 4.16
C ASN A 225 -15.04 9.15 5.17
N HIS A 226 -15.92 8.28 4.70
CA HIS A 226 -16.74 7.43 5.58
C HIS A 226 -15.88 6.36 6.28
N LEU A 227 -14.94 5.72 5.58
CA LEU A 227 -14.03 4.74 6.17
C LEU A 227 -13.16 5.38 7.28
N VAL A 228 -12.57 6.56 7.01
CA VAL A 228 -11.79 7.30 8.01
C VAL A 228 -12.66 7.71 9.19
N GLN A 229 -13.89 8.19 8.95
CA GLN A 229 -14.80 8.56 10.02
C GLN A 229 -15.21 7.35 10.89
N MET A 230 -15.44 6.18 10.29
CA MET A 230 -15.74 4.95 11.04
C MET A 230 -14.60 4.57 11.97
N ALA A 231 -13.34 4.64 11.50
CA ALA A 231 -12.19 4.37 12.34
C ALA A 231 -12.10 5.34 13.52
N ASN A 232 -12.33 6.63 13.27
CA ASN A 232 -12.34 7.66 14.31
C ASN A 232 -13.50 7.46 15.30
N ASP A 233 -14.71 7.15 14.83
CA ASP A 233 -15.88 6.89 15.68
C ASP A 233 -15.70 5.65 16.57
N ASN A 234 -14.88 4.69 16.15
CA ASN A 234 -14.53 3.49 16.90
C ASN A 234 -13.32 3.66 17.85
N GLY A 235 -12.80 4.88 17.95
CA GLY A 235 -11.73 5.20 18.91
C GLY A 235 -10.61 6.04 18.32
N GLY A 236 -10.30 5.89 17.03
CA GLY A 236 -9.26 6.65 16.33
C GLY A 236 -7.91 6.56 17.04
N GLU A 237 -7.52 5.35 17.46
CA GLU A 237 -6.34 5.12 18.31
C GLU A 237 -5.03 5.37 17.57
N ASP A 238 -5.05 5.28 16.23
CA ASP A 238 -3.89 5.52 15.38
C ASP A 238 -4.19 6.42 14.18
N ASN A 239 -3.15 6.76 13.42
CA ASN A 239 -3.27 7.39 12.12
C ASN A 239 -4.06 6.46 11.19
N VAL A 240 -4.98 7.00 10.42
CA VAL A 240 -5.82 6.22 9.52
C VAL A 240 -5.70 6.75 8.10
N SER A 241 -5.22 5.91 7.20
CA SER A 241 -5.01 6.25 5.80
C SER A 241 -5.63 5.25 4.86
N VAL A 242 -6.24 5.74 3.79
CA VAL A 242 -6.84 4.92 2.75
C VAL A 242 -6.51 5.45 1.35
N VAL A 243 -6.31 4.53 0.40
CA VAL A 243 -6.29 4.84 -1.04
C VAL A 243 -7.29 3.93 -1.73
N LEU A 244 -8.23 4.53 -2.44
CA LEU A 244 -9.29 3.84 -3.16
C LEU A 244 -9.10 3.94 -4.66
N ILE A 245 -9.18 2.80 -5.36
CA ILE A 245 -9.00 2.71 -6.80
C ILE A 245 -10.18 1.96 -7.41
N ARG A 246 -10.96 2.59 -8.31
CA ARG A 246 -11.97 1.91 -9.09
C ARG A 246 -11.52 1.72 -10.52
N VAL A 247 -11.65 0.51 -11.03
CA VAL A 247 -11.37 0.16 -12.41
C VAL A 247 -12.62 0.41 -13.25
N LEU A 248 -12.57 1.44 -14.10
CA LEU A 248 -13.74 1.86 -14.90
C LEU A 248 -13.86 1.09 -16.21
N ARG A 249 -12.75 0.61 -16.78
CA ARG A 249 -12.68 -0.07 -18.08
C ARG A 249 -11.43 -0.91 -18.19
N GLU A 250 -11.37 -1.80 -19.15
CA GLU A 250 -10.15 -2.48 -19.56
C GLU A 250 -9.09 -1.47 -20.03
N PHE A 251 -7.85 -1.77 -19.75
CA PHE A 251 -6.68 -0.96 -20.11
C PHE A 251 -5.52 -1.82 -20.65
N PRO A 252 -5.79 -2.73 -21.62
CA PRO A 252 -4.75 -3.57 -22.18
C PRO A 252 -3.67 -2.71 -22.85
N ALA A 253 -2.43 -3.16 -22.78
CA ALA A 253 -1.36 -2.54 -23.53
C ALA A 253 -1.63 -2.61 -25.02
N ALA A 254 -1.37 -1.50 -25.73
CA ALA A 254 -1.54 -1.48 -27.16
C ALA A 254 -0.62 -2.52 -27.81
N ALA A 255 -1.18 -3.49 -28.53
CA ALA A 255 -0.42 -4.47 -29.29
C ALA A 255 0.42 -3.76 -30.36
N GLY A 256 1.71 -3.62 -30.11
CA GLY A 256 2.74 -3.17 -31.02
C GLY A 256 2.42 -1.97 -31.89
N GLY A 257 2.83 -0.77 -31.47
CA GLY A 257 2.83 0.42 -32.31
C GLY A 257 2.82 1.70 -31.49
N TRP A 258 3.94 2.39 -31.45
CA TRP A 258 4.20 3.76 -31.03
C TRP A 258 3.18 4.42 -30.08
N SER A 259 3.68 4.70 -28.87
CA SER A 259 3.01 5.43 -27.80
C SER A 259 2.07 6.54 -28.30
N ARG A 260 0.79 6.33 -28.18
CA ARG A 260 -0.18 7.43 -28.17
C ARG A 260 -0.40 7.84 -26.73
N PHE A 261 -0.04 9.08 -26.43
CA PHE A 261 -0.39 9.81 -25.22
C PHE A 261 -1.88 9.59 -24.88
N TRP A 262 -2.13 8.95 -23.75
CA TRP A 262 -3.48 8.80 -23.23
C TRP A 262 -3.87 10.09 -22.52
N SER A 263 -4.71 10.88 -23.16
CA SER A 263 -5.42 11.96 -22.48
C SER A 263 -6.56 11.34 -21.69
N TRP A 264 -6.43 11.28 -20.41
CA TRP A 264 -7.54 11.03 -19.49
C TRP A 264 -8.36 12.31 -19.41
N HIS A 265 -9.60 12.28 -19.90
CA HIS A 265 -10.57 13.32 -19.63
C HIS A 265 -11.35 12.91 -18.40
N VAL A 266 -11.48 13.87 -17.50
CA VAL A 266 -12.20 13.86 -16.20
C VAL A 266 -13.64 13.41 -16.37
#